data_35f50c3f1d5601d94037783b80fe8ffc
#
_entry.id   35f50c3f1d5601d94037783b80fe8ffc
#
_cell.length_a   1.000
_cell.length_b   1.000
_cell.length_c   1.000
_cell.angle_alpha   90.00
_cell.angle_beta   90.00
_cell.angle_gamma   90.00
#
_symmetry.space_group_name_H-M   'P 1'
#
loop_
_entity.id
_entity.type
_entity.pdbx_description
1 polymer ?
#
loop_
_entity_poly.entity_id
_entity_poly.type
_entity_poly.pdbx_seq_one_letter_code
_entity_poly.pdbx_strand_id
1 'polypeptide(L)' 'MAEVDALLALVRALEALVEALEALVAAEAALVAADAAEVAAAVAEPRMLST' A
#
# COMPACT_ATOMS: atom_id res chain seq x y z
N MET A 1 -30.31 -8.24 23.46
CA MET A 1 -29.14 -8.65 22.73
C MET A 1 -28.55 -7.57 21.86
N ALA A 2 -29.03 -6.34 22.05
CA ALA A 2 -28.46 -5.22 21.31
C ALA A 2 -26.99 -5.04 21.62
N GLU A 3 -26.61 -5.37 22.86
CA GLU A 3 -25.21 -5.24 23.24
C GLU A 3 -24.28 -6.18 22.44
N VAL A 4 -24.76 -7.41 22.28
CA VAL A 4 -23.97 -8.38 21.52
C VAL A 4 -23.87 -7.97 20.07
N ASP A 5 -24.97 -7.49 19.52
CA ASP A 5 -24.96 -7.01 18.13
C ASP A 5 -24.02 -5.83 17.96
N ALA A 6 -24.01 -4.92 18.93
CA ALA A 6 -23.11 -3.77 18.86
C ALA A 6 -21.65 -4.21 18.92
N LEU A 7 -21.35 -5.18 19.78
CA LEU A 7 -20.00 -5.68 19.87
C LEU A 7 -19.57 -6.36 18.58
N LEU A 8 -20.47 -7.14 17.99
CA LEU A 8 -20.16 -7.78 16.72
C LEU A 8 -19.88 -6.75 15.62
N ALA A 9 -20.69 -5.70 15.60
CA ALA A 9 -20.48 -4.65 14.62
C ALA A 9 -19.12 -3.97 14.81
N LEU A 10 -18.73 -3.78 16.06
CA LEU A 10 -17.43 -3.19 16.36
C LEU A 10 -16.29 -4.08 15.89
N VAL A 11 -16.41 -5.37 16.14
CA VAL A 11 -15.37 -6.30 15.71
C VAL A 11 -15.23 -6.29 14.21
N ARG A 12 -16.35 -6.30 13.50
CA ARG A 12 -16.29 -6.27 12.04
C ARG A 12 -15.70 -4.98 11.52
N ALA A 13 -16.02 -3.86 12.19
CA ALA A 13 -15.45 -2.58 11.78
C ALA A 13 -13.95 -2.58 11.99
N LEU A 14 -13.48 -3.15 13.08
CA LEU A 14 -12.05 -3.26 13.34
C LEU A 14 -11.36 -4.12 12.31
N GLU A 15 -11.98 -5.25 11.96
CA GLU A 15 -11.40 -6.13 10.95
C GLU A 15 -11.30 -5.41 9.60
N ALA A 16 -12.32 -4.65 9.25
CA ALA A 16 -12.28 -3.90 8.00
C ALA A 16 -11.17 -2.86 8.02
N LEU A 17 -10.97 -2.23 9.17
CA LEU A 17 -9.88 -1.26 9.31
C LEU A 17 -8.52 -1.91 9.15
N VAL A 18 -8.34 -3.06 9.75
CA VAL A 18 -7.07 -3.78 9.62
C VAL A 18 -6.80 -4.13 8.16
N GLU A 19 -7.82 -4.61 7.47
CA GLU A 19 -7.66 -4.97 6.07
C GLU A 19 -7.34 -3.75 5.22
N ALA A 20 -7.97 -2.62 5.53
CA ALA A 20 -7.68 -1.38 4.80
C ALA A 20 -6.25 -0.93 5.04
N LEU A 21 -5.76 -1.05 6.27
CA LEU A 21 -4.39 -0.71 6.58
C LEU A 21 -3.41 -1.61 5.84
N GLU A 22 -3.71 -2.89 5.78
CA GLU A 22 -2.85 -3.82 5.07
C GLU A 22 -2.81 -3.48 3.58
N ALA A 23 -3.95 -3.11 3.01
CA ALA A 23 -3.99 -2.71 1.61
C ALA A 23 -3.18 -1.45 1.37
N LEU A 24 -3.23 -0.52 2.32
CA LEU A 24 -2.44 0.71 2.22
C LEU A 24 -0.95 0.41 2.25
N VAL A 25 -0.54 -0.46 3.16
CA VAL A 25 0.87 -0.82 3.24
C VAL A 25 1.34 -1.47 1.93
N ALA A 26 0.52 -2.35 1.37
CA ALA A 26 0.86 -2.98 0.10
C ALA A 26 0.96 -1.96 -1.02
N ALA A 27 0.06 -0.99 -1.04
CA ALA A 27 0.09 0.06 -2.05
C ALA A 27 1.35 0.92 -1.90
N GLU A 28 1.75 1.20 -0.68
CA GLU A 28 2.97 1.96 -0.45
C GLU A 28 4.19 1.20 -0.94
N ALA A 29 4.24 -0.09 -0.68
CA ALA A 29 5.35 -0.90 -1.14
C ALA A 29 5.42 -0.90 -2.67
N ALA A 30 4.28 -0.98 -3.32
CA ALA A 30 4.24 -0.94 -4.78
C ALA A 30 4.71 0.41 -5.30
N LEU A 31 4.33 1.48 -4.62
CA LEU A 31 4.76 2.82 -5.01
C LEU A 31 6.26 2.98 -4.89
N VAL A 32 6.83 2.49 -3.79
CA VAL A 32 8.26 2.58 -3.58
C VAL A 32 9.00 1.79 -4.66
N ALA A 33 8.49 0.62 -5.00
CA ALA A 33 9.12 -0.19 -6.05
C ALA A 33 9.07 0.52 -7.40
N ALA A 34 7.93 1.14 -7.72
CA ALA A 34 7.80 1.87 -8.98
C ALA A 34 8.73 3.07 -9.01
N ASP A 35 8.87 3.75 -7.87
CA ASP A 35 9.77 4.90 -7.77
C ASP A 35 11.20 4.47 -8.02
N ALA A 36 11.61 3.36 -7.41
CA ALA A 36 12.96 2.86 -7.60
C ALA A 36 13.21 2.49 -9.06
N ALA A 37 12.21 1.93 -9.71
CA ALA A 37 12.35 1.58 -11.12
C ALA A 37 12.51 2.82 -11.98
N GLU A 38 11.79 3.88 -11.66
CA GLU A 38 11.91 5.13 -12.41
C GLU A 38 13.28 5.75 -12.24
N VAL A 39 13.79 5.73 -11.02
CA VAL A 39 15.11 6.28 -10.76
C VAL A 39 16.17 5.50 -11.54
N ALA A 40 16.05 4.18 -11.54
CA ALA A 40 16.99 3.34 -12.26
C ALA A 40 16.94 3.64 -13.76
N ALA A 41 15.76 3.84 -14.31
CA ALA A 41 15.62 4.15 -15.72
C ALA A 41 16.22 5.51 -16.03
N ALA A 42 16.00 6.48 -15.15
CA ALA A 42 16.55 7.81 -15.37
C ALA A 42 18.07 7.80 -15.32
N VAL A 43 18.63 7.00 -14.44
CA VAL A 43 20.09 6.89 -14.35
C VAL A 43 20.65 6.23 -15.60
N ALA A 44 19.94 5.25 -16.14
CA ALA A 44 20.40 4.52 -17.31
C ALA A 44 20.35 5.38 -18.57
N GLU A 45 19.37 6.24 -18.69
CA GLU A 45 19.17 7.03 -19.90
C GLU A 45 20.36 7.92 -20.24
N PRO A 46 20.90 8.69 -19.29
CA PRO A 46 22.05 9.54 -19.62
C PRO A 46 23.25 8.76 -20.15
N ARG A 47 23.42 7.55 -19.63
CA ARG A 47 24.54 6.75 -20.12
C ARG A 47 24.36 6.37 -21.58
N MET A 48 23.13 6.06 -21.95
CA MET A 48 22.88 5.75 -23.36
C MET A 48 23.11 6.95 -24.25
N LEU A 49 22.72 8.13 -23.75
CA LEU A 49 22.90 9.33 -24.52
C LEU A 49 24.38 9.70 -24.70
N SER A 50 25.17 9.44 -23.68
CA SER A 50 26.58 9.81 -23.75
C SER A 50 27.38 8.87 -24.62
N THR A 51 26.88 7.71 -24.91
CA THR A 51 27.53 6.81 -25.82
C THR A 51 27.18 7.12 -27.24
#